data_9b17014bfc216692bd10f648a5cc5671
#
_entry.id   9b17014bfc216692bd10f648a5cc5671
#
_cell.length_a   1.000
_cell.length_b   1.000
_cell.length_c   1.000
_cell.angle_alpha   90.00
_cell.angle_beta   90.00
_cell.angle_gamma   90.00
#
_symmetry.space_group_name_H-M   'P 1'
#
loop_
_entity.id
_entity.type
_entity.pdbx_description
1 polymer ?
#
loop_
_entity_poly.entity_id
_entity_poly.type
_entity_poly.pdbx_seq_one_letter_code
_entity_poly.pdbx_strand_id
1 'polypeptide(L)'
;MARLPLPNRDDPTLDAVEAAVENNQRSDVRTYMGWSGLGHPCERSVQYDFLMALRKTFKTSTLFKFEDGHGTEERVNKRFASLESLDFKPTGPDGHQWGVSSLGGHLRGHLDGVIKGLLQAPKTWHVYEVKCVADAKFRKLKRLVEEHGKDALEHWDEQYFIQAQGYMGAAEPQLKRHYLVCVTPGGREMTSVRTDFQPKAYKWAVEKAERLITQQELSPRISEDPEHFVCKHFCSFKDVCHSPQVSARVSCRSCAHSTPIIDDAAGAPGNVKRGAKWKCEHHDKLLSNSDQKRASPQHLYRPDMLGWAHPHQFNKLDNEITYRTDDGKEFTNCETADWKNKRFTSKDLQHLNAETMESDASYLDALSRFCPSAEIESRKKKVKPDELNDDLPSWM
;
A
#
# COMPACT_ATOMS: atom_id res chain seq x y z
N MET A 1 -3.75 -13.24 -43.31
CA MET A 1 -5.07 -13.50 -42.72
C MET A 1 -5.57 -12.20 -42.10
N ALA A 2 -6.69 -11.68 -42.63
CA ALA A 2 -7.31 -10.50 -42.05
C ALA A 2 -7.82 -10.87 -40.66
N ARG A 3 -7.41 -10.12 -39.62
CA ARG A 3 -7.98 -10.23 -38.27
C ARG A 3 -9.40 -9.69 -38.35
N LEU A 4 -10.39 -10.57 -38.22
CA LEU A 4 -11.77 -10.15 -37.99
C LEU A 4 -11.78 -9.30 -36.71
N PRO A 5 -12.36 -8.09 -36.71
CA PRO A 5 -12.56 -7.35 -35.47
C PRO A 5 -13.42 -8.22 -34.56
N LEU A 6 -12.91 -8.48 -33.35
CA LEU A 6 -13.74 -9.10 -32.31
C LEU A 6 -14.96 -8.21 -32.09
N PRO A 7 -16.16 -8.78 -31.98
CA PRO A 7 -17.34 -7.99 -31.68
C PRO A 7 -17.09 -7.24 -30.37
N ASN A 8 -17.31 -5.93 -30.39
CA ASN A 8 -17.34 -5.13 -29.19
C ASN A 8 -18.39 -5.73 -28.26
N ARG A 9 -17.99 -6.25 -27.10
CA ARG A 9 -18.92 -6.65 -26.06
C ARG A 9 -19.39 -5.38 -25.37
N ASP A 10 -20.38 -4.72 -25.92
CA ASP A 10 -21.16 -3.73 -25.20
C ASP A 10 -22.09 -4.46 -24.23
N ASP A 11 -21.65 -4.63 -23.01
CA ASP A 11 -22.50 -5.11 -21.92
C ASP A 11 -22.59 -4.00 -20.84
N PRO A 12 -23.51 -3.04 -21.04
CA PRO A 12 -23.65 -1.92 -20.13
C PRO A 12 -24.05 -2.32 -18.71
N THR A 13 -24.65 -3.50 -18.55
CA THR A 13 -24.99 -4.04 -17.22
C THR A 13 -23.73 -4.47 -16.48
N LEU A 14 -22.83 -5.21 -17.12
CA LEU A 14 -21.55 -5.60 -16.50
C LEU A 14 -20.68 -4.38 -16.25
N ASP A 15 -20.62 -3.43 -17.18
CA ASP A 15 -19.90 -2.18 -17.01
C ASP A 15 -20.41 -1.39 -15.77
N ALA A 16 -21.74 -1.35 -15.59
CA ALA A 16 -22.34 -0.70 -14.41
C ALA A 16 -22.02 -1.43 -13.10
N VAL A 17 -22.02 -2.77 -13.10
CA VAL A 17 -21.62 -3.59 -11.93
C VAL A 17 -20.15 -3.35 -11.60
N GLU A 18 -19.24 -3.38 -12.58
CA GLU A 18 -17.82 -3.12 -12.37
C GLU A 18 -17.57 -1.71 -11.82
N ALA A 19 -18.23 -0.70 -12.40
CA ALA A 19 -18.16 0.68 -11.92
C ALA A 19 -18.68 0.81 -10.49
N ALA A 20 -19.76 0.13 -10.14
CA ALA A 20 -20.29 0.16 -8.76
C ALA A 20 -19.31 -0.47 -7.76
N VAL A 21 -18.67 -1.58 -8.12
CA VAL A 21 -17.63 -2.23 -7.28
C VAL A 21 -16.44 -1.30 -7.08
N GLU A 22 -15.94 -0.67 -8.16
CA GLU A 22 -14.81 0.25 -8.11
C GLU A 22 -15.13 1.51 -7.28
N ASN A 23 -16.33 2.07 -7.42
CA ASN A 23 -16.75 3.26 -6.68
C ASN A 23 -16.97 3.01 -5.17
N ASN A 24 -17.32 1.78 -4.82
CA ASN A 24 -17.58 1.40 -3.41
C ASN A 24 -16.33 0.90 -2.67
N GLN A 25 -15.17 0.81 -3.36
CA GLN A 25 -13.95 0.36 -2.69
C GLN A 25 -13.52 1.33 -1.59
N ARG A 26 -13.11 0.76 -0.45
CA ARG A 26 -12.50 1.55 0.63
C ARG A 26 -11.07 1.90 0.25
N SER A 27 -10.79 3.17 0.02
CA SER A 27 -9.48 3.69 -0.34
C SER A 27 -8.75 4.34 0.83
N ASP A 28 -8.79 3.74 2.02
CA ASP A 28 -8.07 4.31 3.16
C ASP A 28 -6.56 4.06 3.04
N VAL A 29 -5.76 5.05 3.44
CA VAL A 29 -4.30 4.95 3.42
C VAL A 29 -3.81 4.38 4.74
N ARG A 30 -2.89 3.42 4.65
CA ARG A 30 -2.27 2.79 5.81
C ARG A 30 -1.32 3.75 6.52
N THR A 31 -1.39 3.84 7.84
CA THR A 31 -0.54 4.74 8.66
C THR A 31 0.76 4.10 9.14
N TYR A 32 1.07 2.90 8.71
CA TYR A 32 2.25 2.13 9.10
C TYR A 32 2.79 1.34 7.90
N MET A 33 4.06 0.97 7.96
CA MET A 33 4.67 0.01 7.03
C MET A 33 4.20 -1.40 7.40
N GLY A 34 3.69 -2.15 6.42
CA GLY A 34 3.21 -3.50 6.65
C GLY A 34 4.31 -4.55 6.48
N TRP A 35 4.42 -5.51 7.39
CA TRP A 35 5.28 -6.68 7.21
C TRP A 35 5.02 -7.39 5.86
N SER A 36 3.75 -7.44 5.44
CA SER A 36 3.35 -8.03 4.16
C SER A 36 3.88 -7.31 2.92
N GLY A 37 4.30 -6.04 3.05
CA GLY A 37 4.87 -5.24 1.95
C GLY A 37 6.39 -5.13 1.99
N LEU A 38 7.03 -5.42 3.14
CA LEU A 38 8.45 -5.16 3.35
C LEU A 38 9.37 -6.00 2.46
N GLY A 39 8.93 -7.20 2.08
CA GLY A 39 9.65 -8.07 1.14
C GLY A 39 9.47 -7.69 -0.34
N HIS A 40 8.80 -6.57 -0.65
CA HIS A 40 8.68 -6.11 -2.03
C HIS A 40 10.07 -5.79 -2.62
N PRO A 41 10.36 -6.22 -3.87
CA PRO A 41 11.70 -6.06 -4.46
C PRO A 41 12.11 -4.60 -4.70
N CYS A 42 11.15 -3.70 -4.86
CA CYS A 42 11.41 -2.26 -5.01
C CYS A 42 11.19 -1.55 -3.67
N GLU A 43 12.27 -1.12 -3.03
CA GLU A 43 12.22 -0.38 -1.75
C GLU A 43 11.53 0.98 -1.88
N ARG A 44 11.71 1.68 -3.00
CA ARG A 44 11.04 2.95 -3.29
C ARG A 44 9.51 2.78 -3.29
N SER A 45 8.99 1.66 -3.80
CA SER A 45 7.56 1.33 -3.73
C SER A 45 7.07 1.17 -2.28
N VAL A 46 7.87 0.54 -1.41
CA VAL A 46 7.58 0.41 0.03
C VAL A 46 7.54 1.78 0.71
N GLN A 47 8.46 2.68 0.36
CA GLN A 47 8.49 4.04 0.89
C GLN A 47 7.32 4.88 0.38
N TYR A 48 6.96 4.81 -0.89
CA TYR A 48 5.78 5.51 -1.41
C TYR A 48 4.50 5.10 -0.66
N ASP A 49 4.34 3.81 -0.34
CA ASP A 49 3.22 3.32 0.47
C ASP A 49 3.25 3.90 1.89
N PHE A 50 4.40 3.85 2.54
CA PHE A 50 4.63 4.38 3.87
C PHE A 50 4.43 5.90 3.95
N LEU A 51 4.84 6.64 2.92
CA LEU A 51 4.69 8.10 2.81
C LEU A 51 3.33 8.52 2.23
N MET A 52 2.40 7.59 2.02
CA MET A 52 1.05 7.84 1.49
C MET A 52 1.06 8.60 0.16
N ALA A 53 2.02 8.31 -0.72
CA ALA A 53 2.22 9.01 -1.98
C ALA A 53 0.99 8.99 -2.90
N LEU A 54 0.21 7.91 -2.88
CA LEU A 54 -1.06 7.79 -3.57
C LEU A 54 -2.11 7.09 -2.71
N ARG A 55 -3.39 7.32 -3.01
CA ARG A 55 -4.44 6.40 -2.62
C ARG A 55 -4.48 5.26 -3.63
N LYS A 56 -4.30 4.04 -3.16
CA LYS A 56 -4.41 2.88 -4.02
C LYS A 56 -5.87 2.66 -4.40
N THR A 57 -6.14 2.61 -5.68
CA THR A 57 -7.41 2.17 -6.24
C THR A 57 -7.17 0.90 -7.05
N PHE A 58 -8.11 -0.01 -7.00
CA PHE A 58 -7.98 -1.31 -7.64
C PHE A 58 -9.10 -1.49 -8.65
N LYS A 59 -8.77 -2.13 -9.76
CA LYS A 59 -9.77 -2.56 -10.75
C LYS A 59 -10.62 -3.71 -10.19
N THR A 60 -11.82 -3.85 -10.68
CA THR A 60 -12.80 -4.88 -10.29
C THR A 60 -12.18 -6.27 -10.20
N SER A 61 -11.38 -6.67 -11.18
CA SER A 61 -10.72 -8.00 -11.16
C SER A 61 -9.78 -8.21 -9.97
N THR A 62 -9.18 -7.15 -9.43
CA THR A 62 -8.34 -7.22 -8.22
C THR A 62 -9.19 -7.23 -6.96
N LEU A 63 -10.28 -6.46 -6.93
CA LEU A 63 -11.24 -6.45 -5.82
C LEU A 63 -11.89 -7.81 -5.64
N PHE A 64 -12.29 -8.47 -6.72
CA PHE A 64 -12.81 -9.84 -6.68
C PHE A 64 -11.79 -10.86 -6.16
N LYS A 65 -10.49 -10.69 -6.49
CA LYS A 65 -9.43 -11.53 -5.90
C LYS A 65 -9.29 -11.34 -4.39
N PHE A 66 -9.48 -10.11 -3.90
CA PHE A 66 -9.47 -9.85 -2.44
C PHE A 66 -10.67 -10.49 -1.77
N GLU A 67 -11.86 -10.38 -2.36
CA GLU A 67 -13.08 -11.00 -1.86
C GLU A 67 -12.97 -12.54 -1.82
N ASP A 68 -12.50 -13.17 -2.92
CA ASP A 68 -12.25 -14.62 -2.94
C ASP A 68 -11.20 -15.02 -1.91
N GLY A 69 -10.16 -14.22 -1.71
CA GLY A 69 -9.15 -14.43 -0.66
C GLY A 69 -9.77 -14.48 0.73
N HIS A 70 -10.55 -13.46 1.11
CA HIS A 70 -11.22 -13.40 2.41
C HIS A 70 -12.22 -14.55 2.61
N GLY A 71 -13.07 -14.81 1.62
CA GLY A 71 -14.02 -15.93 1.69
C GLY A 71 -13.33 -17.31 1.77
N THR A 72 -12.19 -17.44 1.14
CA THR A 72 -11.39 -18.68 1.20
C THR A 72 -10.74 -18.82 2.56
N GLU A 73 -10.16 -17.76 3.13
CA GLU A 73 -9.59 -17.78 4.48
C GLU A 73 -10.64 -18.22 5.51
N GLU A 74 -11.84 -17.63 5.47
CA GLU A 74 -12.94 -18.00 6.38
C GLU A 74 -13.30 -19.48 6.27
N ARG A 75 -13.40 -20.02 5.03
CA ARG A 75 -13.70 -21.45 4.81
C ARG A 75 -12.59 -22.35 5.34
N VAL A 76 -11.33 -21.98 5.15
CA VAL A 76 -10.17 -22.73 5.63
C VAL A 76 -10.13 -22.69 7.15
N ASN A 77 -10.32 -21.53 7.77
CA ASN A 77 -10.35 -21.37 9.22
C ASN A 77 -11.42 -22.26 9.87
N LYS A 78 -12.62 -22.36 9.28
CA LYS A 78 -13.68 -23.27 9.76
C LYS A 78 -13.24 -24.74 9.71
N ARG A 79 -12.50 -25.17 8.68
CA ARG A 79 -11.96 -26.54 8.57
C ARG A 79 -10.94 -26.83 9.66
N PHE A 80 -10.02 -25.89 9.94
CA PHE A 80 -9.05 -26.05 11.01
C PHE A 80 -9.69 -26.04 12.40
N ALA A 81 -10.67 -25.19 12.63
CA ALA A 81 -11.42 -25.11 13.89
C ALA A 81 -12.27 -26.36 14.17
N SER A 82 -12.59 -27.17 13.15
CA SER A 82 -13.35 -28.42 13.34
C SER A 82 -12.52 -29.61 13.86
N LEU A 83 -11.18 -29.50 13.90
CA LEU A 83 -10.29 -30.52 14.41
C LEU A 83 -10.06 -30.32 15.92
N GLU A 84 -10.65 -31.19 16.76
CA GLU A 84 -10.53 -31.14 18.24
C GLU A 84 -9.08 -31.21 18.74
N SER A 85 -8.18 -31.83 17.98
CA SER A 85 -6.76 -31.91 18.33
C SER A 85 -6.00 -30.58 18.19
N LEU A 86 -6.59 -29.57 17.53
CA LEU A 86 -5.98 -28.29 17.29
C LEU A 86 -6.49 -27.23 18.28
N ASP A 87 -5.57 -26.57 18.97
CA ASP A 87 -5.85 -25.32 19.66
C ASP A 87 -5.63 -24.17 18.66
N PHE A 88 -6.69 -23.83 17.91
CA PHE A 88 -6.67 -22.80 16.87
C PHE A 88 -7.36 -21.54 17.35
N LYS A 89 -6.66 -20.40 17.26
CA LYS A 89 -7.14 -19.08 17.69
C LYS A 89 -7.01 -18.08 16.53
N PRO A 90 -8.06 -17.89 15.72
CA PRO A 90 -8.05 -16.94 14.62
C PRO A 90 -8.02 -15.48 15.11
N THR A 91 -8.51 -15.23 16.34
CA THR A 91 -8.53 -13.90 16.96
C THR A 91 -7.92 -13.91 18.35
N GLY A 92 -7.49 -12.74 18.81
CA GLY A 92 -7.03 -12.54 20.18
C GLY A 92 -8.16 -12.59 21.21
N PRO A 93 -7.83 -12.53 22.51
CA PRO A 93 -8.80 -12.58 23.60
C PRO A 93 -9.82 -11.43 23.56
N ASP A 94 -9.49 -10.32 22.89
CA ASP A 94 -10.35 -9.16 22.70
C ASP A 94 -11.27 -9.26 21.47
N GLY A 95 -11.28 -10.42 20.78
CA GLY A 95 -12.06 -10.68 19.58
C GLY A 95 -11.49 -10.01 18.30
N HIS A 96 -10.38 -9.29 18.40
CA HIS A 96 -9.72 -8.70 17.25
C HIS A 96 -8.65 -9.63 16.67
N GLN A 97 -8.29 -9.38 15.41
CA GLN A 97 -7.18 -10.08 14.76
C GLN A 97 -5.87 -9.87 15.54
N TRP A 98 -5.07 -10.92 15.68
CA TRP A 98 -3.76 -10.85 16.30
C TRP A 98 -2.88 -9.83 15.57
N GLY A 99 -2.22 -8.97 16.33
CA GLY A 99 -1.36 -7.94 15.75
C GLY A 99 0.06 -8.02 16.29
N VAL A 100 1.02 -7.67 15.44
CA VAL A 100 2.42 -7.50 15.79
C VAL A 100 2.89 -6.10 15.44
N SER A 101 3.80 -5.56 16.25
CA SER A 101 4.29 -4.19 16.10
C SER A 101 5.77 -4.10 16.45
N SER A 102 6.51 -3.30 15.69
CA SER A 102 7.93 -2.98 15.89
C SER A 102 8.21 -1.53 15.53
N LEU A 103 9.41 -1.02 15.86
CA LEU A 103 9.88 0.33 15.51
C LEU A 103 8.88 1.43 15.93
N GLY A 104 8.49 1.43 17.21
CA GLY A 104 7.57 2.43 17.74
C GLY A 104 6.16 2.41 17.10
N GLY A 105 5.76 1.30 16.49
CA GLY A 105 4.49 1.16 15.78
C GLY A 105 4.53 1.58 14.31
N HIS A 106 5.69 1.91 13.77
CA HIS A 106 5.85 2.20 12.35
C HIS A 106 5.83 0.96 11.47
N LEU A 107 6.22 -0.21 12.00
CA LEU A 107 6.20 -1.50 11.32
C LEU A 107 5.19 -2.43 11.99
N ARG A 108 4.16 -2.87 11.26
CA ARG A 108 3.05 -3.66 11.83
C ARG A 108 2.59 -4.77 10.91
N GLY A 109 1.86 -5.72 11.49
CA GLY A 109 1.14 -6.74 10.76
C GLY A 109 0.01 -7.33 11.57
N HIS A 110 -0.86 -8.06 10.87
CA HIS A 110 -1.94 -8.83 11.46
C HIS A 110 -1.81 -10.26 10.98
N LEU A 111 -1.89 -11.18 11.93
CA LEU A 111 -1.82 -12.61 11.68
C LEU A 111 -3.23 -13.14 11.42
N ASP A 112 -3.36 -14.13 10.55
CA ASP A 112 -4.64 -14.84 10.35
C ASP A 112 -4.99 -15.75 11.54
N GLY A 113 -4.02 -15.98 12.44
CA GLY A 113 -4.23 -16.66 13.71
C GLY A 113 -2.96 -17.21 14.33
N VAL A 114 -3.14 -17.94 15.43
CA VAL A 114 -2.12 -18.79 16.04
C VAL A 114 -2.67 -20.19 16.25
N ILE A 115 -1.83 -21.21 16.07
CA ILE A 115 -2.25 -22.61 16.11
C ILE A 115 -1.24 -23.48 16.86
N LYS A 116 -1.76 -24.42 17.64
CA LYS A 116 -0.99 -25.47 18.32
C LYS A 116 -1.72 -26.82 18.12
N GLY A 117 -1.03 -27.93 18.31
CA GLY A 117 -1.61 -29.26 18.13
C GLY A 117 -1.42 -29.82 16.73
N LEU A 118 -0.63 -29.18 15.86
CA LEU A 118 -0.29 -29.76 14.56
C LEU A 118 0.30 -31.15 14.74
N LEU A 119 -0.18 -32.13 14.00
CA LEU A 119 0.23 -33.55 14.17
C LEU A 119 1.76 -33.74 14.06
N GLN A 120 2.42 -32.94 13.19
CA GLN A 120 3.87 -32.95 13.00
C GLN A 120 4.65 -32.14 14.06
N ALA A 121 3.96 -31.36 14.91
CA ALA A 121 4.56 -30.54 15.96
C ALA A 121 3.54 -30.19 17.07
N PRO A 122 3.01 -31.21 17.81
CA PRO A 122 1.82 -31.01 18.65
C PRO A 122 2.01 -30.11 19.87
N LYS A 123 3.26 -29.92 20.32
CA LYS A 123 3.56 -29.13 21.51
C LYS A 123 3.92 -27.68 21.24
N THR A 124 3.99 -27.25 19.97
CA THR A 124 4.54 -25.94 19.58
C THR A 124 3.45 -25.03 19.03
N TRP A 125 3.42 -23.78 19.49
CA TRP A 125 2.63 -22.72 18.87
C TRP A 125 3.26 -22.26 17.56
N HIS A 126 2.43 -22.01 16.57
CA HIS A 126 2.81 -21.50 15.26
C HIS A 126 2.03 -20.23 14.96
N VAL A 127 2.66 -19.26 14.29
CA VAL A 127 1.94 -18.26 13.51
C VAL A 127 1.19 -18.99 12.41
N TYR A 128 -0.09 -18.74 12.27
CA TYR A 128 -0.94 -19.31 11.23
C TYR A 128 -1.22 -18.25 10.16
N GLU A 129 -1.12 -18.65 8.91
CA GLU A 129 -1.37 -17.77 7.76
C GLU A 129 -2.02 -18.57 6.62
N VAL A 130 -2.99 -17.96 5.93
CA VAL A 130 -3.66 -18.54 4.75
C VAL A 130 -3.36 -17.70 3.52
N LYS A 131 -3.02 -18.36 2.42
CA LYS A 131 -2.84 -17.66 1.12
C LYS A 131 -3.61 -18.39 0.02
N CYS A 132 -4.53 -17.66 -0.62
CA CYS A 132 -5.15 -18.07 -1.86
C CYS A 132 -4.30 -17.61 -3.04
N VAL A 133 -3.79 -18.55 -3.85
CA VAL A 133 -2.88 -18.23 -4.95
C VAL A 133 -3.25 -18.97 -6.22
N ALA A 134 -2.89 -18.41 -7.38
CA ALA A 134 -3.10 -19.06 -8.68
C ALA A 134 -2.44 -20.45 -8.74
N ASP A 135 -3.04 -21.36 -9.51
CA ASP A 135 -2.63 -22.76 -9.63
C ASP A 135 -1.14 -22.95 -9.95
N ALA A 136 -0.56 -22.11 -10.79
CA ALA A 136 0.87 -22.21 -11.13
C ALA A 136 1.75 -21.93 -9.88
N LYS A 137 1.40 -20.91 -9.09
CA LYS A 137 2.11 -20.55 -7.85
C LYS A 137 1.91 -21.61 -6.78
N PHE A 138 0.71 -22.18 -6.70
CA PHE A 138 0.39 -23.30 -5.82
C PHE A 138 1.23 -24.56 -6.15
N ARG A 139 1.25 -25.00 -7.42
CA ARG A 139 2.06 -26.15 -7.86
C ARG A 139 3.57 -25.93 -7.61
N LYS A 140 4.05 -24.69 -7.82
CA LYS A 140 5.44 -24.34 -7.49
C LYS A 140 5.73 -24.57 -6.01
N LEU A 141 4.84 -24.11 -5.10
CA LEU A 141 5.04 -24.34 -3.66
C LEU A 141 5.05 -25.82 -3.32
N LYS A 142 4.09 -26.59 -3.85
CA LYS A 142 4.00 -28.02 -3.58
C LYS A 142 5.29 -28.76 -3.94
N ARG A 143 5.87 -28.48 -5.11
CA ARG A 143 7.16 -29.03 -5.52
C ARG A 143 8.29 -28.59 -4.59
N LEU A 144 8.38 -27.31 -4.25
CA LEU A 144 9.43 -26.80 -3.37
C LEU A 144 9.33 -27.38 -1.95
N VAL A 145 8.13 -27.71 -1.46
CA VAL A 145 7.95 -28.40 -0.17
C VAL A 145 8.52 -29.81 -0.23
N GLU A 146 8.38 -30.52 -1.34
CA GLU A 146 8.98 -31.83 -1.55
C GLU A 146 10.52 -31.75 -1.62
N GLU A 147 11.06 -30.70 -2.24
CA GLU A 147 12.51 -30.51 -2.46
C GLU A 147 13.22 -29.94 -1.22
N HIS A 148 12.62 -28.97 -0.52
CA HIS A 148 13.26 -28.15 0.52
C HIS A 148 12.60 -28.26 1.90
N GLY A 149 11.47 -28.96 2.02
CA GLY A 149 10.77 -29.13 3.29
C GLY A 149 10.40 -27.78 3.92
N LYS A 150 10.90 -27.51 5.13
CA LYS A 150 10.62 -26.29 5.90
C LYS A 150 11.27 -25.01 5.34
N ASP A 151 12.25 -25.13 4.46
CA ASP A 151 12.94 -24.01 3.83
C ASP A 151 12.26 -23.60 2.50
N ALA A 152 11.22 -24.32 2.08
CA ALA A 152 10.50 -24.10 0.84
C ALA A 152 9.91 -22.68 0.70
N LEU A 153 9.50 -22.05 1.81
CA LEU A 153 8.89 -20.70 1.78
C LEU A 153 9.88 -19.65 1.28
N GLU A 154 11.13 -19.70 1.69
CA GLU A 154 12.20 -18.80 1.27
C GLU A 154 12.45 -18.90 -0.24
N HIS A 155 12.43 -20.12 -0.80
CA HIS A 155 12.60 -20.37 -2.23
C HIS A 155 11.35 -20.07 -3.07
N TRP A 156 10.20 -20.04 -2.42
CA TRP A 156 8.94 -19.83 -3.12
C TRP A 156 8.59 -18.37 -3.33
N ASP A 157 8.69 -17.56 -2.26
CA ASP A 157 8.28 -16.16 -2.27
C ASP A 157 8.94 -15.40 -1.11
N GLU A 158 9.91 -14.55 -1.46
CA GLU A 158 10.66 -13.75 -0.49
C GLU A 158 9.75 -12.85 0.35
N GLN A 159 8.70 -12.28 -0.26
CA GLN A 159 7.78 -11.39 0.45
C GLN A 159 7.02 -12.13 1.55
N TYR A 160 6.52 -13.33 1.26
CA TYR A 160 5.85 -14.15 2.28
C TYR A 160 6.83 -14.72 3.31
N PHE A 161 8.07 -15.00 2.91
CA PHE A 161 9.11 -15.42 3.85
C PHE A 161 9.44 -14.31 4.85
N ILE A 162 9.68 -13.08 4.38
CA ILE A 162 9.95 -11.91 5.25
C ILE A 162 8.74 -11.60 6.14
N GLN A 163 7.53 -11.69 5.63
CA GLN A 163 6.30 -11.58 6.43
C GLN A 163 6.27 -12.61 7.56
N ALA A 164 6.54 -13.87 7.27
CA ALA A 164 6.55 -14.96 8.25
C ALA A 164 7.62 -14.74 9.33
N GLN A 165 8.83 -14.36 8.94
CA GLN A 165 9.92 -14.04 9.87
C GLN A 165 9.55 -12.84 10.77
N GLY A 166 8.97 -11.80 10.18
CA GLY A 166 8.49 -10.62 10.89
C GLY A 166 7.42 -10.95 11.93
N TYR A 167 6.44 -11.76 11.55
CA TYR A 167 5.36 -12.17 12.45
C TYR A 167 5.87 -13.03 13.62
N MET A 168 6.76 -13.96 13.34
CA MET A 168 7.37 -14.78 14.40
C MET A 168 8.22 -13.93 15.36
N GLY A 169 9.08 -13.08 14.81
CA GLY A 169 10.02 -12.28 15.59
C GLY A 169 9.39 -11.17 16.41
N ALA A 170 8.32 -10.55 15.89
CA ALA A 170 7.59 -9.46 16.55
C ALA A 170 6.41 -9.92 17.42
N ALA A 171 6.11 -11.22 17.46
CA ALA A 171 5.09 -11.75 18.35
C ALA A 171 5.53 -11.71 19.82
N GLU A 172 4.58 -11.53 20.73
CA GLU A 172 4.83 -11.56 22.17
C GLU A 172 3.87 -12.54 22.86
N PRO A 173 4.39 -13.63 23.46
CA PRO A 173 5.81 -14.04 23.43
C PRO A 173 6.27 -14.42 22.02
N GLN A 174 7.56 -14.29 21.74
CA GLN A 174 8.14 -14.61 20.44
C GLN A 174 7.82 -16.05 20.03
N LEU A 175 7.33 -16.20 18.79
CA LEU A 175 7.04 -17.52 18.22
C LEU A 175 8.24 -18.03 17.39
N LYS A 176 8.43 -19.35 17.38
CA LYS A 176 9.57 -20.00 16.72
C LYS A 176 9.17 -20.75 15.45
N ARG A 177 7.89 -20.77 15.14
CA ARG A 177 7.32 -21.55 14.04
C ARG A 177 6.23 -20.78 13.33
N HIS A 178 6.19 -20.93 12.03
CA HIS A 178 5.15 -20.45 11.16
C HIS A 178 4.51 -21.63 10.41
N TYR A 179 3.22 -21.59 10.17
CA TYR A 179 2.47 -22.57 9.42
C TYR A 179 1.62 -21.86 8.36
N LEU A 180 2.11 -21.88 7.11
CA LEU A 180 1.39 -21.37 5.97
C LEU A 180 0.50 -22.47 5.40
N VAL A 181 -0.78 -22.18 5.24
CA VAL A 181 -1.73 -22.96 4.46
C VAL A 181 -1.95 -22.23 3.13
N CYS A 182 -1.58 -22.87 2.04
CA CYS A 182 -1.76 -22.33 0.70
C CYS A 182 -2.89 -23.09 0.00
N VAL A 183 -3.78 -22.34 -0.63
CA VAL A 183 -4.98 -22.90 -1.31
C VAL A 183 -5.10 -22.34 -2.73
N THR A 184 -5.72 -23.14 -3.60
CA THR A 184 -6.12 -22.68 -4.94
C THR A 184 -7.39 -21.85 -4.89
N PRO A 185 -7.70 -21.02 -5.90
CA PRO A 185 -8.95 -20.27 -5.99
C PRO A 185 -10.17 -21.18 -5.79
N GLY A 186 -11.13 -20.74 -4.98
CA GLY A 186 -12.27 -21.55 -4.57
C GLY A 186 -11.96 -22.62 -3.51
N GLY A 187 -10.71 -22.70 -3.00
CA GLY A 187 -10.32 -23.61 -1.90
C GLY A 187 -10.41 -25.10 -2.24
N ARG A 188 -10.15 -25.47 -3.49
CA ARG A 188 -10.28 -26.85 -3.99
C ARG A 188 -9.13 -27.76 -3.58
N GLU A 189 -7.91 -27.22 -3.58
CA GLU A 189 -6.71 -27.92 -3.14
C GLU A 189 -6.01 -27.12 -2.05
N MET A 190 -5.36 -27.84 -1.12
CA MET A 190 -4.57 -27.25 -0.04
C MET A 190 -3.20 -27.89 0.01
N THR A 191 -2.19 -27.09 0.28
CA THR A 191 -0.85 -27.52 0.68
C THR A 191 -0.38 -26.65 1.83
N SER A 192 0.64 -27.09 2.55
CA SER A 192 1.17 -26.31 3.67
C SER A 192 2.69 -26.38 3.71
N VAL A 193 3.28 -25.36 4.29
CA VAL A 193 4.69 -25.33 4.65
C VAL A 193 4.85 -24.84 6.09
N ARG A 194 5.69 -25.52 6.85
CA ARG A 194 6.08 -25.11 8.20
C ARG A 194 7.49 -24.53 8.14
N THR A 195 7.63 -23.28 8.54
CA THR A 195 8.90 -22.54 8.47
C THR A 195 9.41 -22.24 9.88
N ASP A 196 10.71 -22.38 10.08
CA ASP A 196 11.38 -22.06 11.32
C ASP A 196 11.77 -20.59 11.39
N PHE A 197 11.80 -20.03 12.60
CA PHE A 197 12.29 -18.68 12.83
C PHE A 197 13.79 -18.58 12.56
N GLN A 198 14.18 -17.62 11.73
CA GLN A 198 15.56 -17.28 11.40
C GLN A 198 15.91 -15.90 11.96
N PRO A 199 16.64 -15.80 13.09
CA PRO A 199 16.96 -14.51 13.72
C PRO A 199 17.68 -13.54 12.80
N LYS A 200 18.53 -14.04 11.89
CA LYS A 200 19.27 -13.19 10.94
C LYS A 200 18.33 -12.55 9.91
N ALA A 201 17.37 -13.29 9.37
CA ALA A 201 16.38 -12.79 8.42
C ALA A 201 15.45 -11.75 9.08
N TYR A 202 15.01 -12.01 10.30
CA TYR A 202 14.22 -11.04 11.09
C TYR A 202 15.01 -9.75 11.34
N LYS A 203 16.25 -9.85 11.83
CA LYS A 203 17.11 -8.70 12.10
C LYS A 203 17.31 -7.87 10.83
N TRP A 204 17.67 -8.50 9.72
CA TRP A 204 17.83 -7.82 8.43
C TRP A 204 16.54 -7.09 7.99
N ALA A 205 15.38 -7.72 8.17
CA ALA A 205 14.11 -7.11 7.81
C ALA A 205 13.76 -5.89 8.68
N VAL A 206 14.05 -5.95 9.99
CA VAL A 206 13.87 -4.81 10.90
C VAL A 206 14.81 -3.67 10.53
N GLU A 207 16.10 -3.93 10.30
CA GLU A 207 17.10 -2.95 9.88
C GLU A 207 16.73 -2.30 8.53
N LYS A 208 16.23 -3.09 7.56
CA LYS A 208 15.69 -2.58 6.31
C LYS A 208 14.51 -1.63 6.55
N ALA A 209 13.55 -2.03 7.37
CA ALA A 209 12.39 -1.21 7.68
C ALA A 209 12.77 0.09 8.38
N GLU A 210 13.66 0.03 9.38
CA GLU A 210 14.15 1.20 10.11
C GLU A 210 14.83 2.20 9.16
N ARG A 211 15.70 1.72 8.29
CA ARG A 211 16.34 2.54 7.26
C ARG A 211 15.32 3.21 6.34
N LEU A 212 14.35 2.44 5.80
CA LEU A 212 13.32 2.98 4.91
C LEU A 212 12.39 3.99 5.58
N ILE A 213 12.18 3.86 6.89
CA ILE A 213 11.36 4.78 7.69
C ILE A 213 12.11 6.09 7.95
N THR A 214 13.40 6.01 8.28
CA THR A 214 14.19 7.16 8.79
C THR A 214 14.95 7.92 7.72
N GLN A 215 15.25 7.30 6.58
CA GLN A 215 16.02 7.96 5.54
C GLN A 215 15.27 9.15 4.93
N GLN A 216 16.02 10.22 4.64
CA GLN A 216 15.47 11.47 4.10
C GLN A 216 15.06 11.35 2.63
N GLU A 217 15.85 10.65 1.85
CA GLU A 217 15.65 10.45 0.41
C GLU A 217 14.95 9.12 0.12
N LEU A 218 14.25 9.05 -1.00
CA LEU A 218 13.70 7.79 -1.47
C LEU A 218 14.81 6.87 -1.97
N SER A 219 14.67 5.58 -1.73
CA SER A 219 15.55 4.56 -2.31
C SER A 219 15.58 4.66 -3.84
N PRO A 220 16.67 4.27 -4.49
CA PRO A 220 16.75 4.23 -5.95
C PRO A 220 15.59 3.46 -6.57
N ARG A 221 15.22 3.81 -7.79
CA ARG A 221 14.31 3.01 -8.60
C ARG A 221 14.89 1.62 -8.83
N ILE A 222 14.04 0.60 -8.88
CA ILE A 222 14.47 -0.74 -9.29
C ILE A 222 14.88 -0.78 -10.77
N SER A 223 14.32 0.12 -11.58
CA SER A 223 14.61 0.29 -12.99
C SER A 223 14.19 1.69 -13.42
N GLU A 224 14.90 2.29 -14.36
CA GLU A 224 14.49 3.53 -15.03
C GLU A 224 13.45 3.27 -16.14
N ASP A 225 13.29 2.02 -16.57
CA ASP A 225 12.26 1.61 -17.53
C ASP A 225 10.92 1.38 -16.81
N PRO A 226 9.87 2.20 -17.09
CA PRO A 226 8.54 2.00 -16.52
C PRO A 226 7.87 0.69 -16.96
N GLU A 227 8.32 0.06 -18.03
CA GLU A 227 7.81 -1.23 -18.52
C GLU A 227 8.55 -2.44 -17.89
N HIS A 228 9.54 -2.19 -17.02
CA HIS A 228 10.16 -3.24 -16.22
C HIS A 228 9.09 -4.08 -15.50
N PHE A 229 9.27 -5.39 -15.47
CA PHE A 229 8.27 -6.37 -15.00
C PHE A 229 7.66 -6.03 -13.63
N VAL A 230 8.50 -5.63 -12.65
CA VAL A 230 8.03 -5.25 -11.31
C VAL A 230 7.21 -3.95 -11.35
N CYS A 231 7.67 -2.95 -12.10
CA CYS A 231 6.98 -1.66 -12.23
C CYS A 231 5.62 -1.82 -12.90
N LYS A 232 5.56 -2.62 -13.96
CA LYS A 232 4.36 -2.82 -14.75
C LYS A 232 3.27 -3.65 -14.05
N HIS A 233 3.66 -4.70 -13.33
CA HIS A 233 2.72 -5.72 -12.84
C HIS A 233 2.52 -5.72 -11.33
N PHE A 234 3.46 -5.16 -10.55
CA PHE A 234 3.45 -5.27 -9.09
C PHE A 234 3.55 -3.93 -8.36
N CYS A 235 3.76 -2.81 -9.07
CA CYS A 235 3.92 -1.51 -8.44
C CYS A 235 2.68 -0.64 -8.62
N SER A 236 2.01 -0.28 -7.52
CA SER A 236 0.89 0.66 -7.52
C SER A 236 1.32 2.13 -7.65
N PHE A 237 2.63 2.39 -7.65
CA PHE A 237 3.20 3.75 -7.66
C PHE A 237 3.96 4.05 -8.95
N LYS A 238 3.75 3.25 -10.01
CA LYS A 238 4.41 3.43 -11.30
C LYS A 238 4.27 4.87 -11.81
N ASP A 239 3.06 5.41 -11.77
CA ASP A 239 2.78 6.73 -12.33
C ASP A 239 3.50 7.84 -11.54
N VAL A 240 3.42 7.85 -10.21
CA VAL A 240 4.15 8.81 -9.37
C VAL A 240 5.67 8.68 -9.50
N CYS A 241 6.17 7.48 -9.83
CA CYS A 241 7.59 7.20 -9.95
C CYS A 241 8.18 7.57 -11.30
N HIS A 242 7.43 7.37 -12.39
CA HIS A 242 7.92 7.46 -13.76
C HIS A 242 7.20 8.47 -14.64
N SER A 243 6.00 8.93 -14.24
CA SER A 243 5.28 9.90 -15.06
C SER A 243 5.69 11.32 -14.70
N PRO A 244 6.06 12.15 -15.69
CA PRO A 244 6.33 13.58 -15.49
C PRO A 244 5.03 14.36 -15.21
N GLN A 245 3.88 13.72 -15.21
CA GLN A 245 2.57 14.34 -15.07
C GLN A 245 1.89 14.08 -13.73
N VAL A 246 2.46 13.22 -12.89
CA VAL A 246 1.83 12.80 -11.64
C VAL A 246 2.68 13.19 -10.45
N SER A 247 2.11 14.04 -9.60
CA SER A 247 2.69 14.39 -8.30
C SER A 247 2.14 13.50 -7.20
N ALA A 248 2.94 13.29 -6.14
CA ALA A 248 2.46 12.59 -4.97
C ALA A 248 1.30 13.34 -4.30
N ARG A 249 0.46 12.59 -3.59
CA ARG A 249 -0.65 13.14 -2.81
C ARG A 249 -0.14 14.11 -1.73
N VAL A 250 -0.80 15.25 -1.59
CA VAL A 250 -0.51 16.25 -0.54
C VAL A 250 -1.02 15.75 0.82
N SER A 251 -0.10 15.48 1.73
CA SER A 251 -0.38 15.04 3.10
C SER A 251 0.80 15.35 4.00
N CYS A 252 0.64 15.35 5.34
CA CYS A 252 1.80 15.50 6.23
C CYS A 252 2.87 14.41 6.01
N ARG A 253 2.50 13.24 5.49
CA ARG A 253 3.46 12.16 5.21
C ARG A 253 4.35 12.45 3.99
N SER A 254 3.87 13.21 3.02
CA SER A 254 4.63 13.68 1.86
C SER A 254 5.29 15.07 2.10
N CYS A 255 5.20 15.59 3.32
CA CYS A 255 5.70 16.92 3.69
C CYS A 255 7.17 16.87 4.11
N ALA A 256 7.95 17.86 3.68
CA ALA A 256 9.35 18.04 4.07
C ALA A 256 9.55 18.28 5.57
N HIS A 257 8.51 18.80 6.26
CA HIS A 257 8.55 19.07 7.70
C HIS A 257 8.15 17.88 8.57
N SER A 258 7.83 16.74 8.00
CA SER A 258 7.29 15.60 8.75
C SER A 258 8.35 14.54 9.02
N THR A 259 8.60 14.28 10.31
CA THR A 259 9.62 13.34 10.78
C THR A 259 9.00 12.19 11.56
N PRO A 260 9.29 10.91 11.20
CA PRO A 260 8.88 9.77 12.01
C PRO A 260 9.70 9.72 13.31
N ILE A 261 9.05 9.39 14.42
CA ILE A 261 9.71 9.19 15.71
C ILE A 261 9.68 7.70 16.04
N ILE A 262 10.83 7.06 16.03
CA ILE A 262 10.99 5.70 16.54
C ILE A 262 11.18 5.79 18.04
N ASP A 263 10.14 5.38 18.78
CA ASP A 263 10.13 5.34 20.24
C ASP A 263 9.76 3.91 20.65
N ASP A 264 10.76 3.13 21.02
CA ASP A 264 10.59 1.71 21.36
C ASP A 264 9.67 1.51 22.58
N ALA A 265 9.61 2.50 23.48
CA ALA A 265 8.69 2.47 24.62
C ALA A 265 7.21 2.59 24.19
N ALA A 266 6.94 3.22 23.04
CA ALA A 266 5.59 3.36 22.48
C ALA A 266 5.14 2.15 21.66
N GLY A 267 6.09 1.35 21.21
CA GLY A 267 5.89 0.19 20.33
C GLY A 267 6.28 -1.12 20.96
N ALA A 268 6.07 -1.27 22.29
CA ALA A 268 6.28 -2.57 22.91
C ALA A 268 5.54 -3.66 22.12
N PRO A 269 6.21 -4.78 21.86
CA PRO A 269 5.59 -5.90 21.15
C PRO A 269 4.20 -6.21 21.69
N GLY A 270 3.22 -6.45 20.83
CA GLY A 270 1.83 -6.71 21.23
C GLY A 270 0.91 -5.49 21.37
N ASN A 271 1.42 -4.25 21.41
CA ASN A 271 0.56 -3.06 21.54
C ASN A 271 0.23 -2.40 20.18
N VAL A 272 -0.59 -3.07 19.39
CA VAL A 272 -1.02 -2.60 18.05
C VAL A 272 -1.89 -1.33 18.09
N LYS A 273 -2.41 -0.98 19.26
CA LYS A 273 -3.37 0.14 19.43
C LYS A 273 -2.69 1.52 19.45
N ARG A 274 -1.39 1.60 19.78
CA ARG A 274 -0.67 2.87 19.74
C ARG A 274 -0.14 3.15 18.33
N GLY A 275 -0.63 4.24 17.72
CA GLY A 275 -0.19 4.69 16.41
C GLY A 275 1.28 5.10 16.40
N ALA A 276 1.94 4.90 15.26
CA ALA A 276 3.28 5.43 15.03
C ALA A 276 3.30 6.95 15.20
N LYS A 277 4.29 7.45 15.94
CA LYS A 277 4.42 8.88 16.22
C LYS A 277 5.12 9.58 15.06
N TRP A 278 4.58 10.72 14.67
CA TRP A 278 5.16 11.64 13.71
C TRP A 278 5.18 13.04 14.30
N LYS A 279 6.23 13.80 14.01
CA LYS A 279 6.36 15.20 14.41
C LYS A 279 6.34 16.08 13.18
N CYS A 280 5.64 17.21 13.27
CA CYS A 280 5.79 18.33 12.35
C CYS A 280 6.84 19.28 12.91
N GLU A 281 7.99 19.41 12.25
CA GLU A 281 9.08 20.28 12.69
C GLU A 281 8.74 21.76 12.52
N HIS A 282 7.90 22.11 11.53
CA HIS A 282 7.47 23.49 11.31
C HIS A 282 6.54 24.01 12.42
N HIS A 283 5.61 23.17 12.90
CA HIS A 283 4.66 23.54 13.95
C HIS A 283 5.07 23.05 15.34
N ASP A 284 6.20 22.38 15.46
CA ASP A 284 6.70 21.74 16.70
C ASP A 284 5.63 20.92 17.43
N LYS A 285 4.87 20.09 16.70
CA LYS A 285 3.78 19.29 17.26
C LYS A 285 3.79 17.84 16.79
N LEU A 286 3.28 16.95 17.65
CA LEU A 286 2.99 15.57 17.27
C LEU A 286 1.76 15.51 16.34
N LEU A 287 1.84 14.71 15.28
CA LEU A 287 0.79 14.52 14.31
C LEU A 287 -0.10 13.32 14.68
N SER A 288 -1.39 13.57 14.88
CA SER A 288 -2.38 12.51 15.00
C SER A 288 -2.48 11.70 13.69
N ASN A 289 -3.10 10.52 13.74
CA ASN A 289 -3.37 9.73 12.52
C ASN A 289 -4.22 10.52 11.49
N SER A 290 -5.10 11.40 11.95
CA SER A 290 -5.89 12.29 11.08
C SER A 290 -5.01 13.37 10.45
N ASP A 291 -4.11 14.00 11.22
CA ASP A 291 -3.17 15.00 10.73
C ASP A 291 -2.25 14.41 9.66
N GLN A 292 -1.74 13.19 9.88
CA GLN A 292 -0.85 12.50 8.93
C GLN A 292 -1.48 12.29 7.55
N LYS A 293 -2.81 12.14 7.49
CA LYS A 293 -3.58 11.94 6.25
C LYS A 293 -3.95 13.22 5.52
N ARG A 294 -3.73 14.38 6.14
CA ARG A 294 -4.05 15.72 5.63
C ARG A 294 -2.78 16.55 5.55
N ALA A 295 -2.85 17.74 5.02
CA ALA A 295 -1.75 18.70 5.00
C ALA A 295 -2.20 20.03 5.57
N SER A 296 -1.26 20.77 6.21
CA SER A 296 -1.44 22.18 6.54
C SER A 296 -1.21 23.05 5.31
N PRO A 297 -1.62 24.34 5.32
CA PRO A 297 -1.26 25.30 4.28
C PRO A 297 0.26 25.46 4.10
N GLN A 298 1.05 25.24 5.16
CA GLN A 298 2.52 25.33 5.18
C GLN A 298 3.22 24.07 4.63
N HIS A 299 2.47 23.19 3.98
CA HIS A 299 3.03 21.99 3.39
C HIS A 299 4.02 22.32 2.27
N LEU A 300 5.22 21.77 2.37
CA LEU A 300 6.19 21.70 1.27
C LEU A 300 6.40 20.24 0.90
N TYR A 301 6.47 19.95 -0.38
CA TYR A 301 6.78 18.57 -0.81
C TYR A 301 8.14 18.12 -0.31
N ARG A 302 8.24 16.90 0.17
CA ARG A 302 9.55 16.23 0.26
C ARG A 302 10.18 16.26 -1.12
N PRO A 303 11.50 16.52 -1.20
CA PRO A 303 12.18 16.70 -2.48
C PRO A 303 11.86 15.64 -3.52
N ASP A 304 11.77 14.38 -3.11
CA ASP A 304 11.59 13.24 -4.01
C ASP A 304 10.13 12.95 -4.41
N MET A 305 9.18 13.75 -3.95
CA MET A 305 7.74 13.51 -4.20
C MET A 305 7.20 14.22 -5.45
N LEU A 306 8.02 15.06 -6.07
CA LEU A 306 7.78 15.62 -7.39
C LEU A 306 8.67 14.87 -8.38
N GLY A 307 8.15 13.85 -9.06
CA GLY A 307 8.92 12.98 -9.96
C GLY A 307 9.44 13.67 -11.23
N TRP A 308 8.99 14.90 -11.50
CA TRP A 308 9.29 15.68 -12.69
C TRP A 308 10.17 16.94 -12.43
N ALA A 309 10.61 17.14 -11.17
CA ALA A 309 11.48 18.27 -10.82
C ALA A 309 12.41 17.91 -9.66
N HIS A 310 13.58 18.52 -9.65
CA HIS A 310 14.62 18.30 -8.65
C HIS A 310 14.72 19.49 -7.70
N PRO A 311 14.90 19.27 -6.39
CA PRO A 311 15.11 20.36 -5.43
C PRO A 311 16.44 21.06 -5.77
N HIS A 312 16.40 22.40 -5.84
CA HIS A 312 17.56 23.23 -6.13
C HIS A 312 18.00 24.05 -4.93
N GLN A 313 17.04 24.67 -4.23
CA GLN A 313 17.31 25.52 -3.09
C GLN A 313 16.19 25.42 -2.04
N PHE A 314 16.58 25.42 -0.75
CA PHE A 314 15.64 25.48 0.37
C PHE A 314 15.85 26.78 1.15
N ASN A 315 14.79 27.59 1.29
CA ASN A 315 14.76 28.76 2.13
C ASN A 315 13.90 28.47 3.37
N LYS A 316 14.57 28.20 4.50
CA LYS A 316 13.90 27.88 5.77
C LYS A 316 13.13 29.06 6.37
N LEU A 317 13.61 30.30 6.18
CA LEU A 317 12.99 31.51 6.76
C LEU A 317 11.64 31.79 6.11
N ASP A 318 11.57 31.69 4.80
CA ASP A 318 10.35 31.97 4.05
C ASP A 318 9.49 30.72 3.82
N ASN A 319 9.92 29.56 4.33
CA ASN A 319 9.27 28.27 4.14
C ASN A 319 9.06 27.92 2.67
N GLU A 320 10.15 27.80 1.89
CA GLU A 320 10.11 27.66 0.44
C GLU A 320 11.14 26.65 -0.06
N ILE A 321 10.76 25.87 -1.09
CA ILE A 321 11.69 25.03 -1.85
C ILE A 321 11.62 25.43 -3.30
N THR A 322 12.74 25.85 -3.88
CA THR A 322 12.88 26.06 -5.31
C THR A 322 13.27 24.73 -5.97
N TYR A 323 12.54 24.37 -6.99
CA TYR A 323 12.75 23.19 -7.82
C TYR A 323 13.21 23.60 -9.21
N ARG A 324 13.91 22.69 -9.87
CA ARG A 324 14.31 22.79 -11.27
C ARG A 324 13.87 21.56 -12.04
N THR A 325 13.24 21.78 -13.19
CA THR A 325 12.85 20.71 -14.12
C THR A 325 14.06 20.25 -14.95
N ASP A 326 13.97 19.11 -15.64
CA ASP A 326 15.06 18.57 -16.47
C ASP A 326 15.47 19.51 -17.62
N ASP A 327 14.53 20.33 -18.12
CA ASP A 327 14.78 21.36 -19.13
C ASP A 327 15.29 22.71 -18.55
N GLY A 328 15.61 22.73 -17.25
CA GLY A 328 16.25 23.86 -16.57
C GLY A 328 15.32 24.96 -16.08
N LYS A 329 14.01 24.79 -16.15
CA LYS A 329 13.03 25.77 -15.65
C LYS A 329 12.93 25.71 -14.14
N GLU A 330 12.79 26.86 -13.50
CA GLU A 330 12.67 26.98 -12.04
C GLU A 330 11.26 27.38 -11.62
N PHE A 331 10.82 26.84 -10.50
CA PHE A 331 9.61 27.22 -9.79
C PHE A 331 9.79 27.00 -8.28
N THR A 332 8.95 27.67 -7.47
CA THR A 332 9.04 27.60 -6.02
C THR A 332 7.78 26.97 -5.43
N ASN A 333 7.93 25.95 -4.61
CA ASN A 333 6.88 25.44 -3.73
C ASN A 333 6.89 26.28 -2.45
N CYS A 334 5.78 26.88 -2.11
CA CYS A 334 5.63 27.82 -1.02
C CYS A 334 4.23 27.77 -0.40
N GLU A 335 4.02 28.55 0.65
CA GLU A 335 2.74 28.61 1.36
C GLU A 335 1.67 29.41 0.61
N THR A 336 2.08 30.50 -0.06
CA THR A 336 1.16 31.42 -0.77
C THR A 336 1.51 31.45 -2.24
N ALA A 337 0.55 31.10 -3.09
CA ALA A 337 0.75 31.09 -4.53
C ALA A 337 0.93 32.48 -5.11
N ASP A 338 1.88 32.64 -6.02
CA ASP A 338 2.06 33.74 -6.93
C ASP A 338 2.41 33.21 -8.33
N TRP A 339 1.40 32.89 -9.09
CA TRP A 339 1.51 32.19 -10.38
C TRP A 339 2.34 32.96 -11.40
N LYS A 340 2.30 34.30 -11.34
CA LYS A 340 3.09 35.16 -12.23
C LYS A 340 4.60 34.99 -12.02
N ASN A 341 4.98 34.77 -10.77
CA ASN A 341 6.37 34.57 -10.38
C ASN A 341 6.71 33.06 -10.19
N LYS A 342 5.90 32.16 -10.76
CA LYS A 342 6.09 30.70 -10.69
C LYS A 342 6.22 30.17 -9.24
N ARG A 343 5.40 30.72 -8.35
CA ARG A 343 5.31 30.32 -6.96
C ARG A 343 4.00 29.58 -6.74
N PHE A 344 4.07 28.34 -6.27
CA PHE A 344 2.94 27.43 -6.19
C PHE A 344 2.83 26.81 -4.81
N THR A 345 1.59 26.66 -4.32
CA THR A 345 1.34 25.80 -3.16
C THR A 345 1.49 24.32 -3.55
N SER A 346 1.67 23.46 -2.55
CA SER A 346 1.71 22.03 -2.83
C SER A 346 0.41 21.47 -3.41
N LYS A 347 -0.73 22.12 -3.13
CA LYS A 347 -2.00 21.75 -3.77
C LYS A 347 -2.02 22.10 -5.25
N ASP A 348 -1.46 23.24 -5.62
CA ASP A 348 -1.32 23.60 -7.03
C ASP A 348 -0.41 22.61 -7.75
N LEU A 349 0.75 22.28 -7.14
CA LEU A 349 1.72 21.32 -7.70
C LEU A 349 1.18 19.89 -7.80
N GLN A 350 0.14 19.53 -7.05
CA GLN A 350 -0.52 18.24 -7.21
C GLN A 350 -1.24 18.10 -8.56
N HIS A 351 -1.67 19.22 -9.14
CA HIS A 351 -2.42 19.30 -10.40
C HIS A 351 -1.59 19.86 -11.57
N LEU A 352 -0.37 20.33 -11.28
CA LEU A 352 0.56 20.83 -12.29
C LEU A 352 1.59 19.75 -12.65
N ASN A 353 2.10 19.89 -13.87
CA ASN A 353 3.25 19.12 -14.35
C ASN A 353 4.19 20.07 -15.14
N ALA A 354 5.32 19.54 -15.62
CA ALA A 354 6.29 20.32 -16.37
C ALA A 354 5.68 21.00 -17.62
N GLU A 355 4.72 20.38 -18.29
CA GLU A 355 4.06 20.91 -19.50
C GLU A 355 3.04 22.01 -19.16
N THR A 356 2.20 21.79 -18.13
CA THR A 356 1.15 22.75 -17.75
C THR A 356 1.70 24.02 -17.11
N MET A 357 2.90 23.98 -16.55
CA MET A 357 3.57 25.18 -16.03
C MET A 357 3.97 26.19 -17.13
N GLU A 358 3.95 25.79 -18.39
CA GLU A 358 4.16 26.68 -19.55
C GLU A 358 2.89 27.38 -19.99
N SER A 359 1.74 26.92 -19.55
CA SER A 359 0.44 27.49 -19.91
C SER A 359 0.33 28.91 -19.34
N ASP A 360 -0.37 29.80 -20.06
CA ASP A 360 -0.60 31.16 -19.71
C ASP A 360 -1.05 31.30 -18.24
N ALA A 361 -0.37 32.14 -17.47
CA ALA A 361 -0.67 32.40 -16.07
C ALA A 361 -2.13 32.79 -15.82
N SER A 362 -2.79 33.39 -16.80
CA SER A 362 -4.21 33.73 -16.77
C SER A 362 -5.14 32.52 -16.78
N TYR A 363 -4.78 31.47 -17.52
CA TYR A 363 -5.54 30.22 -17.59
C TYR A 363 -5.46 29.45 -16.27
N LEU A 364 -4.29 29.41 -15.69
CA LEU A 364 -4.04 28.71 -14.41
C LEU A 364 -4.70 29.45 -13.22
N ASP A 365 -4.67 30.78 -13.23
CA ASP A 365 -5.39 31.60 -12.25
C ASP A 365 -6.91 31.42 -12.36
N ALA A 366 -7.43 31.31 -13.57
CA ALA A 366 -8.83 30.99 -13.81
C ALA A 366 -9.22 29.61 -13.31
N LEU A 367 -8.39 28.58 -13.53
CA LEU A 367 -8.61 27.22 -12.99
C LEU A 367 -8.66 27.22 -11.45
N SER A 368 -7.74 27.93 -10.79
CA SER A 368 -7.71 27.99 -9.33
C SER A 368 -8.92 28.71 -8.72
N ARG A 369 -9.45 29.73 -9.40
CA ARG A 369 -10.60 30.53 -8.95
C ARG A 369 -11.94 29.86 -9.24
N PHE A 370 -12.10 29.23 -10.39
CA PHE A 370 -13.36 28.70 -10.86
C PHE A 370 -13.55 27.18 -10.65
N CYS A 371 -12.46 26.47 -10.32
CA CYS A 371 -12.49 25.03 -10.07
C CYS A 371 -11.65 24.65 -8.85
N PRO A 372 -11.95 25.18 -7.63
CA PRO A 372 -11.14 24.88 -6.43
C PRO A 372 -11.19 23.41 -5.99
N SER A 373 -11.98 22.57 -6.64
CA SER A 373 -12.13 21.14 -6.36
C SER A 373 -12.25 20.28 -7.63
N ALA A 374 -11.74 20.76 -8.77
CA ALA A 374 -11.72 19.95 -9.98
C ALA A 374 -10.71 18.81 -9.82
N GLU A 375 -11.17 17.71 -9.24
CA GLU A 375 -10.69 16.40 -9.69
C GLU A 375 -10.98 16.35 -11.18
N ILE A 376 -9.95 16.20 -12.01
CA ILE A 376 -10.13 15.93 -13.44
C ILE A 376 -10.74 14.52 -13.52
N GLU A 377 -12.04 14.43 -13.36
CA GLU A 377 -12.80 13.24 -13.78
C GLU A 377 -12.63 13.21 -15.31
N SER A 378 -11.90 12.23 -15.79
CA SER A 378 -12.01 11.83 -17.20
C SER A 378 -13.51 11.75 -17.50
N ARG A 379 -13.96 12.47 -18.56
CA ARG A 379 -15.36 12.55 -18.98
C ARG A 379 -15.93 11.15 -19.21
N LYS A 380 -16.40 10.49 -18.17
CA LYS A 380 -17.42 9.44 -18.27
C LYS A 380 -18.75 10.16 -18.11
N LYS A 381 -19.60 10.12 -19.13
CA LYS A 381 -20.96 10.67 -19.12
C LYS A 381 -21.66 10.15 -17.85
N LYS A 382 -22.04 11.07 -16.93
CA LYS A 382 -23.00 10.77 -15.87
C LYS A 382 -24.35 10.50 -16.56
N VAL A 383 -24.80 9.24 -16.51
CA VAL A 383 -26.20 8.91 -16.74
C VAL A 383 -26.94 9.43 -15.53
N LYS A 384 -27.89 10.35 -15.71
CA LYS A 384 -28.72 10.89 -14.64
C LYS A 384 -29.64 9.77 -14.12
N PRO A 385 -29.92 9.70 -12.79
CA PRO A 385 -30.79 8.68 -12.19
C PRO A 385 -32.24 8.75 -12.62
N ASP A 386 -32.68 9.81 -13.28
CA ASP A 386 -34.10 10.10 -13.53
C ASP A 386 -34.68 9.50 -14.85
N GLU A 387 -33.88 8.72 -15.59
CA GLU A 387 -34.38 8.04 -16.80
C GLU A 387 -34.64 6.53 -16.62
N LEU A 388 -34.69 6.06 -15.39
CA LEU A 388 -35.09 4.71 -15.04
C LEU A 388 -36.49 4.73 -14.41
N ASN A 389 -37.50 5.16 -15.19
CA ASN A 389 -38.89 4.90 -14.81
C ASN A 389 -39.61 4.26 -15.97
N ASP A 390 -40.40 3.28 -15.58
CA ASP A 390 -41.44 2.59 -16.31
C ASP A 390 -40.99 1.43 -17.22
N ASP A 391 -41.07 0.26 -16.63
CA ASP A 391 -41.71 -0.96 -17.12
C ASP A 391 -41.21 -2.18 -16.35
N LEU A 392 -41.61 -2.32 -15.10
CA LEU A 392 -41.51 -3.59 -14.39
C LEU A 392 -42.82 -4.39 -14.63
N PRO A 393 -42.74 -5.63 -15.11
CA PRO A 393 -43.89 -6.48 -15.21
C PRO A 393 -44.49 -6.84 -13.86
N SER A 394 -45.81 -6.85 -13.75
CA SER A 394 -46.64 -7.00 -12.54
C SER A 394 -46.56 -8.38 -11.85
N TRP A 395 -45.46 -9.14 -12.03
CA TRP A 395 -45.36 -10.48 -11.44
C TRP A 395 -44.03 -10.70 -10.64
N MET A 396 -43.37 -9.62 -10.19
CA MET A 396 -42.35 -9.71 -9.14
C MET A 396 -42.86 -9.18 -7.82
#